data_71b93485c90bf9e6a47a09fb89a330b7
#
_entry.id   71b93485c90bf9e6a47a09fb89a330b7
#
_cell.length_a   1.000
_cell.length_b   1.000
_cell.length_c   1.000
_cell.angle_alpha   90.00
_cell.angle_beta   90.00
_cell.angle_gamma   90.00
#
_symmetry.space_group_name_H-M   'P 1'
#
loop_
_entity.id
_entity.type
_entity.pdbx_description
1 polymer ?
#
loop_
_entity_poly.entity_id
_entity_poly.type
_entity_poly.pdbx_seq_one_letter_code
_entity_poly.pdbx_strand_id
1 'polypeptide(L)'
;EKKSKRWKTSWIHQGNIKNRLFTHINFKSTSDEYFFRDIGGDQFGESKTSYLPKKASFVWRAPLFKFALELSRYQILNPFIAEEYKSIPKIAFSSFLNKNNLSFSVQSSYAKFSGGRKNLFNTEFEDIERAYFNPEIQYVLEYPSSKLNFSVGSDILYYRTNSQSYNRSSPWIEATYQVFLEKENKELSSSLVPIIKYIYVEDDDDFKVPVIDSRISSLDFNNLFRRTRHSGFERIPQVNKLIIGFEHTSLFKRTNYKDLSISLGQAFYLKKMNSFYESKEIDRSPLVAEFRYHFSKNIWYSGFLEWDHSTKKINSGSFSYIYRNDNETRIELRSLYRRKNLNPSYLPWLDSKNATNQIELVTQMPIAGPISIFGRWLKDSETSKSLDILYG
;
A
#
# COMPACT_ATOMS: atom_id res chain seq x y z
N GLU A 1 6.72 -46.99 -1.58
CA GLU A 1 6.54 -45.54 -1.77
C GLU A 1 7.14 -45.16 -3.13
N LYS A 2 6.30 -44.78 -4.10
CA LYS A 2 6.76 -44.21 -5.35
C LYS A 2 7.47 -42.90 -5.05
N LYS A 3 8.78 -42.83 -5.20
CA LYS A 3 9.54 -41.57 -5.17
C LYS A 3 8.99 -40.66 -6.29
N SER A 4 8.09 -39.75 -5.96
CA SER A 4 7.60 -38.75 -6.92
C SER A 4 8.79 -37.84 -7.26
N LYS A 5 9.04 -37.65 -8.55
CA LYS A 5 10.07 -36.70 -9.03
C LYS A 5 9.67 -35.32 -8.56
N ARG A 6 10.53 -34.66 -7.82
CA ARG A 6 10.31 -33.27 -7.37
C ARG A 6 10.90 -32.30 -8.37
N TRP A 7 10.16 -31.24 -8.65
CA TRP A 7 10.54 -30.26 -9.65
C TRP A 7 10.13 -28.84 -9.23
N LYS A 8 10.86 -27.86 -9.76
CA LYS A 8 10.58 -26.42 -9.68
C LYS A 8 10.60 -25.86 -11.10
N THR A 9 9.66 -24.97 -11.39
CA THR A 9 9.61 -24.21 -12.63
C THR A 9 9.47 -22.74 -12.30
N SER A 10 10.27 -21.91 -12.96
CA SER A 10 10.20 -20.46 -12.87
C SER A 10 10.30 -19.86 -14.27
N TRP A 11 9.34 -19.01 -14.62
CA TRP A 11 9.36 -18.27 -15.88
C TRP A 11 8.96 -16.82 -15.60
N ILE A 12 9.91 -15.91 -15.84
CA ILE A 12 9.70 -14.47 -15.71
C ILE A 12 9.94 -13.86 -17.09
N HIS A 13 8.94 -13.13 -17.57
CA HIS A 13 9.02 -12.42 -18.84
C HIS A 13 8.54 -10.99 -18.68
N GLN A 14 9.24 -10.04 -19.27
CA GLN A 14 8.82 -8.65 -19.43
C GLN A 14 9.04 -8.24 -20.88
N GLY A 15 7.98 -7.74 -21.50
CA GLY A 15 8.01 -7.32 -22.89
C GLY A 15 7.39 -5.93 -23.08
N ASN A 16 7.93 -5.21 -24.06
CA ASN A 16 7.39 -3.93 -24.51
C ASN A 16 7.38 -3.93 -26.04
N ILE A 17 6.19 -3.89 -26.62
CA ILE A 17 5.98 -3.88 -28.06
C ILE A 17 5.53 -2.48 -28.48
N LYS A 18 6.37 -1.81 -29.29
CA LYS A 18 6.13 -0.48 -29.87
C LYS A 18 5.71 0.58 -28.82
N ASN A 19 6.21 0.46 -27.58
CA ASN A 19 5.87 1.33 -26.45
C ASN A 19 4.37 1.45 -26.14
N ARG A 20 3.57 0.52 -26.63
CA ARG A 20 2.11 0.51 -26.44
C ARG A 20 1.62 -0.73 -25.71
N LEU A 21 2.15 -1.89 -26.02
CA LEU A 21 1.76 -3.14 -25.40
C LEU A 21 2.87 -3.61 -24.45
N PHE A 22 2.57 -3.65 -23.17
CA PHE A 22 3.44 -4.16 -22.12
C PHE A 22 2.93 -5.52 -21.66
N THR A 23 3.83 -6.49 -21.62
CA THR A 23 3.53 -7.84 -21.17
C THR A 23 4.41 -8.20 -19.99
N HIS A 24 3.82 -8.81 -18.98
CA HIS A 24 4.55 -9.31 -17.84
C HIS A 24 4.01 -10.67 -17.44
N ILE A 25 4.87 -11.66 -17.37
CA ILE A 25 4.56 -13.01 -16.90
C ILE A 25 5.49 -13.30 -15.73
N ASN A 26 4.90 -13.73 -14.61
CA ASN A 26 5.63 -14.24 -13.45
C ASN A 26 4.97 -15.55 -13.03
N PHE A 27 5.49 -16.64 -13.55
CA PHE A 27 5.01 -17.96 -13.29
C PHE A 27 6.05 -18.73 -12.50
N LYS A 28 5.68 -19.11 -11.27
CA LYS A 28 6.50 -19.98 -10.42
C LYS A 28 5.64 -21.14 -9.93
N SER A 29 6.21 -22.34 -9.95
CA SER A 29 5.52 -23.55 -9.49
C SER A 29 6.50 -24.59 -9.01
N THR A 30 6.08 -25.37 -8.00
CA THR A 30 6.80 -26.52 -7.47
C THR A 30 5.90 -27.75 -7.45
N SER A 31 6.51 -28.93 -7.40
CA SER A 31 5.83 -30.21 -7.35
C SER A 31 4.94 -30.38 -6.10
N ASP A 32 5.39 -29.80 -4.99
CA ASP A 32 4.75 -29.94 -3.66
C ASP A 32 5.03 -28.74 -2.75
N GLU A 33 4.26 -28.63 -1.68
CA GLU A 33 4.34 -27.54 -0.70
C GLU A 33 5.61 -27.54 0.16
N TYR A 34 6.28 -28.68 0.25
CA TYR A 34 7.48 -28.86 1.08
C TYR A 34 8.78 -28.70 0.28
N PHE A 35 8.69 -28.44 -1.00
CA PHE A 35 9.85 -28.38 -1.91
C PHE A 35 10.99 -27.51 -1.36
N PHE A 36 10.70 -26.26 -1.00
CA PHE A 36 11.73 -25.33 -0.51
C PHE A 36 12.23 -25.66 0.90
N ARG A 37 11.40 -26.27 1.71
CA ARG A 37 11.82 -26.70 3.06
C ARG A 37 12.81 -27.85 3.00
N ASP A 38 12.61 -28.79 2.07
CA ASP A 38 13.36 -30.04 2.04
C ASP A 38 14.57 -29.98 1.11
N ILE A 39 14.49 -29.22 0.00
CA ILE A 39 15.55 -29.14 -1.01
C ILE A 39 16.28 -27.79 -0.94
N GLY A 40 15.63 -26.75 -0.39
CA GLY A 40 16.12 -25.38 -0.43
C GLY A 40 15.71 -24.63 -1.69
N GLY A 41 16.11 -23.38 -1.76
CA GLY A 41 15.83 -22.48 -2.90
C GLY A 41 17.12 -22.01 -3.58
N ASP A 42 17.02 -21.55 -4.82
CA ASP A 42 18.15 -20.98 -5.56
C ASP A 42 18.50 -19.57 -5.08
N GLN A 43 17.57 -18.92 -4.35
CA GLN A 43 17.74 -17.57 -3.85
C GLN A 43 17.64 -17.55 -2.32
N PHE A 44 18.39 -16.64 -1.72
CA PHE A 44 18.35 -16.42 -0.27
C PHE A 44 16.93 -16.07 0.20
N GLY A 45 16.42 -16.80 1.20
CA GLY A 45 15.08 -16.59 1.75
C GLY A 45 13.93 -17.30 1.02
N GLU A 46 14.16 -18.01 -0.07
CA GLU A 46 13.11 -18.80 -0.76
C GLU A 46 12.48 -19.88 0.14
N SER A 47 13.24 -20.42 1.10
CA SER A 47 12.74 -21.39 2.09
C SER A 47 11.60 -20.85 2.97
N LYS A 48 11.47 -19.52 3.08
CA LYS A 48 10.40 -18.82 3.81
C LYS A 48 9.23 -18.37 2.92
N THR A 49 9.25 -18.71 1.64
CA THR A 49 8.19 -18.35 0.70
C THR A 49 6.91 -19.09 1.03
N SER A 50 5.86 -18.35 1.35
CA SER A 50 4.56 -18.90 1.71
C SER A 50 3.67 -19.21 0.51
N TYR A 51 3.93 -18.60 -0.64
CA TYR A 51 3.17 -18.79 -1.88
C TYR A 51 4.01 -18.48 -3.12
N LEU A 52 3.64 -19.10 -4.24
CA LEU A 52 4.25 -18.86 -5.56
C LEU A 52 3.25 -18.21 -6.50
N PRO A 53 3.60 -17.08 -7.14
CA PRO A 53 2.74 -16.41 -8.09
C PRO A 53 2.65 -17.19 -9.42
N LYS A 54 1.45 -17.23 -10.02
CA LYS A 54 1.17 -17.64 -11.39
C LYS A 54 0.36 -16.51 -12.02
N LYS A 55 1.09 -15.49 -12.51
CA LYS A 55 0.49 -14.24 -13.02
C LYS A 55 0.90 -13.99 -14.46
N ALA A 56 -0.07 -13.52 -15.24
CA ALA A 56 0.18 -12.93 -16.55
C ALA A 56 -0.59 -11.62 -16.66
N SER A 57 0.04 -10.57 -17.14
CA SER A 57 -0.60 -9.29 -17.37
C SER A 57 -0.22 -8.71 -18.72
N PHE A 58 -1.21 -8.09 -19.36
CA PHE A 58 -1.12 -7.40 -20.64
C PHE A 58 -1.67 -6.00 -20.45
N VAL A 59 -0.89 -4.98 -20.75
CA VAL A 59 -1.30 -3.59 -20.61
C VAL A 59 -1.12 -2.89 -21.95
N TRP A 60 -2.21 -2.47 -22.52
CA TRP A 60 -2.20 -1.64 -23.73
C TRP A 60 -2.42 -0.18 -23.35
N ARG A 61 -1.48 0.69 -23.77
CA ARG A 61 -1.53 2.13 -23.57
C ARG A 61 -1.72 2.85 -24.90
N ALA A 62 -2.76 3.65 -24.97
CA ALA A 62 -3.00 4.60 -26.03
C ALA A 62 -2.99 6.03 -25.46
N PRO A 63 -2.92 7.10 -26.28
CA PRO A 63 -2.87 8.48 -25.78
C PRO A 63 -4.02 8.85 -24.82
N LEU A 64 -5.22 8.33 -25.08
CA LEU A 64 -6.43 8.69 -24.33
C LEU A 64 -6.91 7.60 -23.38
N PHE A 65 -6.39 6.39 -23.47
CA PHE A 65 -6.85 5.30 -22.62
C PHE A 65 -5.77 4.24 -22.35
N LYS A 66 -5.99 3.53 -21.30
CA LYS A 66 -5.22 2.34 -20.89
C LYS A 66 -6.18 1.18 -20.70
N PHE A 67 -5.87 0.05 -21.29
CA PHE A 67 -6.55 -1.21 -21.08
C PHE A 67 -5.58 -2.21 -20.44
N ALA A 68 -6.04 -2.96 -19.43
CA ALA A 68 -5.23 -3.97 -18.78
C ALA A 68 -6.04 -5.27 -18.62
N LEU A 69 -5.39 -6.40 -18.91
CA LEU A 69 -5.88 -7.75 -18.64
C LEU A 69 -4.89 -8.41 -17.70
N GLU A 70 -5.36 -8.94 -16.58
CA GLU A 70 -4.57 -9.71 -15.63
C GLU A 70 -5.24 -11.07 -15.38
N LEU A 71 -4.41 -12.09 -15.35
CA LEU A 71 -4.77 -13.44 -14.93
C LEU A 71 -3.88 -13.77 -13.74
N SER A 72 -4.45 -14.01 -12.57
CA SER A 72 -3.67 -14.29 -11.38
C SER A 72 -4.19 -15.48 -10.59
N ARG A 73 -3.23 -16.32 -10.20
CA ARG A 73 -3.42 -17.48 -9.34
C ARG A 73 -2.19 -17.65 -8.48
N TYR A 74 -2.32 -18.29 -7.33
CA TYR A 74 -1.22 -18.59 -6.43
C TYR A 74 -1.17 -20.09 -6.14
N GLN A 75 0.04 -20.62 -5.98
CA GLN A 75 0.27 -21.91 -5.35
C GLN A 75 0.69 -21.64 -3.91
N ILE A 76 -0.12 -22.08 -2.96
CA ILE A 76 0.17 -21.95 -1.55
C ILE A 76 1.15 -23.04 -1.15
N LEU A 77 2.20 -22.65 -0.43
CA LEU A 77 3.24 -23.53 0.11
C LEU A 77 3.11 -23.71 1.63
N ASN A 78 2.46 -22.76 2.31
CA ASN A 78 2.21 -22.85 3.73
C ASN A 78 0.77 -23.32 3.98
N PRO A 79 0.56 -24.53 4.51
CA PRO A 79 -0.78 -25.09 4.73
C PRO A 79 -1.62 -24.30 5.76
N PHE A 80 -1.00 -23.44 6.55
CA PHE A 80 -1.68 -22.58 7.52
C PHE A 80 -2.18 -21.25 6.95
N ILE A 81 -1.87 -20.97 5.68
CA ILE A 81 -2.34 -19.77 4.98
C ILE A 81 -3.56 -20.17 4.14
N ALA A 82 -4.66 -19.42 4.29
CA ALA A 82 -5.83 -19.59 3.44
C ALA A 82 -5.46 -19.35 1.96
N GLU A 83 -6.00 -20.15 1.07
CA GLU A 83 -5.83 -19.98 -0.37
C GLU A 83 -6.55 -18.70 -0.79
N GLU A 84 -5.81 -17.74 -1.38
CA GLU A 84 -6.40 -16.52 -1.92
C GLU A 84 -7.27 -16.83 -3.15
N TYR A 85 -8.27 -16.00 -3.40
CA TYR A 85 -9.09 -16.10 -4.61
C TYR A 85 -8.22 -16.06 -5.88
N LYS A 86 -8.56 -16.91 -6.84
CA LYS A 86 -8.07 -16.80 -8.21
C LYS A 86 -8.81 -15.65 -8.89
N SER A 87 -8.10 -14.77 -9.55
CA SER A 87 -8.70 -13.68 -10.33
C SER A 87 -8.47 -13.95 -11.81
N ILE A 88 -9.48 -14.52 -12.48
CA ILE A 88 -9.40 -14.93 -13.89
C ILE A 88 -10.76 -14.74 -14.56
N PRO A 89 -10.92 -13.74 -15.44
CA PRO A 89 -10.01 -12.63 -15.72
C PRO A 89 -10.20 -11.45 -14.74
N LYS A 90 -9.20 -10.56 -14.70
CA LYS A 90 -9.35 -9.18 -14.20
C LYS A 90 -9.05 -8.24 -15.36
N ILE A 91 -10.04 -7.45 -15.73
CA ILE A 91 -9.95 -6.48 -16.82
C ILE A 91 -10.06 -5.09 -16.20
N ALA A 92 -9.21 -4.17 -16.62
CA ALA A 92 -9.29 -2.78 -16.19
C ALA A 92 -9.18 -1.85 -17.40
N PHE A 93 -9.96 -0.81 -17.38
CA PHE A 93 -9.95 0.26 -18.36
C PHE A 93 -9.85 1.60 -17.64
N SER A 94 -9.03 2.50 -18.16
CA SER A 94 -8.99 3.89 -17.70
C SER A 94 -8.85 4.82 -18.89
N SER A 95 -9.56 5.94 -18.86
CA SER A 95 -9.50 7.00 -19.86
C SER A 95 -9.36 8.33 -19.15
N PHE A 96 -8.63 9.25 -19.77
CA PHE A 96 -8.41 10.59 -19.26
C PHE A 96 -8.45 11.59 -20.42
N LEU A 97 -9.33 12.57 -20.31
CA LEU A 97 -9.50 13.68 -21.25
C LEU A 97 -9.26 14.98 -20.49
N ASN A 98 -8.40 15.81 -21.02
CA ASN A 98 -8.10 17.12 -20.44
C ASN A 98 -8.35 18.21 -21.48
N LYS A 99 -9.09 19.25 -21.09
CA LYS A 99 -9.31 20.44 -21.90
C LYS A 99 -9.26 21.66 -20.99
N ASN A 100 -8.19 22.44 -21.13
CA ASN A 100 -7.90 23.59 -20.26
C ASN A 100 -7.87 23.16 -18.78
N ASN A 101 -8.69 23.81 -17.96
CA ASN A 101 -8.80 23.56 -16.51
C ASN A 101 -9.74 22.40 -16.16
N LEU A 102 -10.43 21.83 -17.15
CA LEU A 102 -11.40 20.76 -16.95
C LEU A 102 -10.82 19.43 -17.40
N SER A 103 -10.91 18.44 -16.54
CA SER A 103 -10.52 17.06 -16.83
C SER A 103 -11.70 16.13 -16.60
N PHE A 104 -11.83 15.15 -17.47
CA PHE A 104 -12.77 14.06 -17.31
C PHE A 104 -12.00 12.75 -17.28
N SER A 105 -12.22 11.95 -16.26
CA SER A 105 -11.62 10.63 -16.14
C SER A 105 -12.66 9.55 -15.89
N VAL A 106 -12.37 8.35 -16.39
CA VAL A 106 -13.14 7.15 -16.13
C VAL A 106 -12.19 6.04 -15.75
N GLN A 107 -12.49 5.38 -14.65
CA GLN A 107 -11.84 4.14 -14.26
C GLN A 107 -12.91 3.06 -14.18
N SER A 108 -12.65 1.91 -14.80
CA SER A 108 -13.54 0.76 -14.70
C SER A 108 -12.74 -0.52 -14.56
N SER A 109 -13.32 -1.50 -13.89
CA SER A 109 -12.74 -2.84 -13.83
C SER A 109 -13.83 -3.89 -13.73
N TYR A 110 -13.54 -5.05 -14.32
CA TYR A 110 -14.32 -6.27 -14.15
C TYR A 110 -13.39 -7.36 -13.66
N ALA A 111 -13.80 -8.12 -12.67
CA ALA A 111 -13.04 -9.26 -12.17
C ALA A 111 -13.97 -10.42 -11.82
N LYS A 112 -13.54 -11.61 -12.23
CA LYS A 112 -14.15 -12.85 -11.77
C LYS A 112 -13.19 -13.53 -10.80
N PHE A 113 -13.67 -13.74 -9.58
CA PHE A 113 -12.95 -14.42 -8.53
C PHE A 113 -13.56 -15.81 -8.35
N SER A 114 -12.75 -16.84 -8.42
CA SER A 114 -13.17 -18.20 -8.11
C SER A 114 -12.51 -18.66 -6.83
N GLY A 115 -13.28 -19.43 -6.04
CA GLY A 115 -12.84 -19.92 -4.76
C GLY A 115 -11.61 -20.79 -4.84
N GLY A 116 -10.82 -20.72 -3.79
CA GLY A 116 -9.75 -21.61 -3.47
C GLY A 116 -10.18 -22.72 -2.51
N ARG A 117 -9.20 -23.27 -1.83
CA ARG A 117 -9.39 -24.27 -0.77
C ARG A 117 -10.29 -23.72 0.34
N LYS A 118 -11.08 -24.60 0.94
CA LYS A 118 -11.84 -24.31 2.16
C LYS A 118 -10.94 -23.60 3.18
N ASN A 119 -11.47 -22.57 3.80
CA ASN A 119 -10.76 -21.91 4.90
C ASN A 119 -10.65 -22.88 6.11
N LEU A 120 -9.93 -22.48 7.15
CA LEU A 120 -9.81 -23.24 8.40
C LEU A 120 -11.16 -23.63 9.04
N PHE A 121 -12.25 -22.93 8.66
CA PHE A 121 -13.64 -23.19 9.12
C PHE A 121 -14.45 -24.05 8.16
N ASN A 122 -13.82 -24.61 7.12
CA ASN A 122 -14.45 -25.48 6.13
C ASN A 122 -15.59 -24.84 5.31
N THR A 123 -15.65 -23.51 5.25
CA THR A 123 -16.61 -22.77 4.41
C THR A 123 -16.09 -22.70 2.97
N GLU A 124 -16.93 -23.08 2.01
CA GLU A 124 -16.62 -22.92 0.59
C GLU A 124 -16.69 -21.43 0.22
N PHE A 125 -15.69 -20.95 -0.49
CA PHE A 125 -15.76 -19.62 -1.07
C PHE A 125 -16.67 -19.67 -2.31
N GLU A 126 -17.67 -18.82 -2.35
CA GLU A 126 -18.51 -18.67 -3.53
C GLU A 126 -17.71 -18.00 -4.67
N ASP A 127 -18.04 -18.36 -5.92
CA ASP A 127 -17.56 -17.62 -7.07
C ASP A 127 -18.18 -16.22 -7.05
N ILE A 128 -17.38 -15.23 -7.42
CA ILE A 128 -17.73 -13.83 -7.30
C ILE A 128 -17.39 -13.10 -8.58
N GLU A 129 -18.35 -12.36 -9.10
CA GLU A 129 -18.15 -11.40 -10.19
C GLU A 129 -18.28 -9.98 -9.64
N ARG A 130 -17.33 -9.13 -9.98
CA ARG A 130 -17.32 -7.73 -9.58
C ARG A 130 -17.10 -6.83 -10.78
N ALA A 131 -17.99 -5.86 -10.97
CA ALA A 131 -17.79 -4.75 -11.88
C ALA A 131 -17.72 -3.44 -11.10
N TYR A 132 -16.75 -2.61 -11.41
CA TYR A 132 -16.53 -1.31 -10.80
C TYR A 132 -16.46 -0.24 -11.89
N PHE A 133 -17.09 0.90 -11.65
CA PHE A 133 -17.08 2.04 -12.55
C PHE A 133 -16.98 3.32 -11.73
N ASN A 134 -16.00 4.17 -12.05
CA ASN A 134 -15.79 5.45 -11.37
C ASN A 134 -15.60 6.55 -12.45
N PRO A 135 -16.64 7.32 -12.78
CA PRO A 135 -16.53 8.54 -13.54
C PRO A 135 -16.16 9.70 -12.61
N GLU A 136 -15.29 10.56 -13.08
CA GLU A 136 -14.83 11.75 -12.34
C GLU A 136 -14.73 12.95 -13.28
N ILE A 137 -15.16 14.09 -12.78
CA ILE A 137 -14.94 15.42 -13.38
C ILE A 137 -14.09 16.20 -12.39
N GLN A 138 -13.01 16.79 -12.89
CA GLN A 138 -12.10 17.61 -12.11
C GLN A 138 -11.95 18.98 -12.75
N TYR A 139 -11.98 20.02 -11.94
CA TYR A 139 -11.72 21.40 -12.33
C TYR A 139 -10.55 21.96 -11.50
N VAL A 140 -9.56 22.49 -12.18
CA VAL A 140 -8.31 22.97 -11.56
C VAL A 140 -8.15 24.46 -11.86
N LEU A 141 -7.96 25.24 -10.79
CA LEU A 141 -7.57 26.65 -10.86
C LEU A 141 -6.13 26.77 -10.35
N GLU A 142 -5.24 27.21 -11.20
CA GLU A 142 -3.83 27.42 -10.87
C GLU A 142 -3.51 28.91 -10.86
N TYR A 143 -2.94 29.35 -9.75
CA TYR A 143 -2.40 30.69 -9.52
C TYR A 143 -0.90 30.60 -9.29
N PRO A 144 -0.14 31.69 -9.39
CA PRO A 144 1.31 31.64 -9.22
C PRO A 144 1.80 31.02 -7.91
N SER A 145 1.04 31.18 -6.83
CA SER A 145 1.40 30.69 -5.49
C SER A 145 0.35 29.76 -4.86
N SER A 146 -0.69 29.37 -5.59
CA SER A 146 -1.71 28.49 -5.05
C SER A 146 -2.44 27.69 -6.12
N LYS A 147 -3.06 26.59 -5.70
CA LYS A 147 -3.83 25.71 -6.56
C LYS A 147 -5.11 25.31 -5.85
N LEU A 148 -6.24 25.45 -6.53
CA LEU A 148 -7.53 24.92 -6.10
C LEU A 148 -7.93 23.81 -7.07
N ASN A 149 -8.18 22.63 -6.53
CA ASN A 149 -8.68 21.48 -7.27
C ASN A 149 -10.05 21.09 -6.71
N PHE A 150 -11.03 21.00 -7.57
CA PHE A 150 -12.36 20.56 -7.26
C PHE A 150 -12.71 19.34 -8.10
N SER A 151 -13.16 18.26 -7.46
CA SER A 151 -13.51 17.01 -8.13
C SER A 151 -14.85 16.48 -7.64
N VAL A 152 -15.61 15.90 -8.56
CA VAL A 152 -16.87 15.23 -8.29
C VAL A 152 -16.92 13.93 -9.09
N GLY A 153 -17.48 12.90 -8.49
CA GLY A 153 -17.61 11.60 -9.13
C GLY A 153 -18.49 10.64 -8.34
N SER A 154 -18.49 9.39 -8.74
CA SER A 154 -19.21 8.34 -8.05
C SER A 154 -18.44 7.02 -8.15
N ASP A 155 -18.37 6.27 -7.07
CA ASP A 155 -17.90 4.90 -7.04
C ASP A 155 -19.10 3.96 -7.19
N ILE A 156 -19.26 3.34 -8.36
CA ILE A 156 -20.37 2.45 -8.70
C ILE A 156 -19.83 1.03 -8.69
N LEU A 157 -20.40 0.18 -7.84
CA LEU A 157 -19.99 -1.19 -7.65
C LEU A 157 -21.18 -2.12 -7.91
N TYR A 158 -20.99 -3.06 -8.81
CA TYR A 158 -21.85 -4.23 -8.99
C TYR A 158 -21.11 -5.47 -8.53
N TYR A 159 -21.78 -6.27 -7.74
CA TYR A 159 -21.23 -7.45 -7.11
C TYR A 159 -22.22 -8.62 -7.19
N ARG A 160 -21.78 -9.77 -7.65
CA ARG A 160 -22.60 -10.95 -7.81
C ARG A 160 -21.90 -12.16 -7.24
N THR A 161 -22.56 -12.86 -6.33
CA THR A 161 -22.19 -14.20 -5.86
C THR A 161 -23.12 -15.23 -6.48
N ASN A 162 -22.91 -16.51 -6.20
CA ASN A 162 -23.83 -17.57 -6.63
C ASN A 162 -25.24 -17.40 -6.03
N SER A 163 -25.34 -16.80 -4.85
CA SER A 163 -26.58 -16.69 -4.07
C SER A 163 -27.22 -15.31 -4.09
N GLN A 164 -26.42 -14.24 -4.28
CA GLN A 164 -26.88 -12.85 -4.10
C GLN A 164 -26.19 -11.88 -5.07
N SER A 165 -26.86 -10.75 -5.30
CA SER A 165 -26.27 -9.62 -6.02
C SER A 165 -26.41 -8.33 -5.21
N TYR A 166 -25.40 -7.47 -5.30
CA TYR A 166 -25.33 -6.19 -4.61
C TYR A 166 -24.99 -5.08 -5.60
N ASN A 167 -25.70 -3.97 -5.49
CA ASN A 167 -25.40 -2.75 -6.22
C ASN A 167 -25.16 -1.64 -5.22
N ARG A 168 -24.12 -0.85 -5.45
CA ARG A 168 -23.81 0.33 -4.66
C ARG A 168 -23.41 1.47 -5.55
N SER A 169 -23.84 2.66 -5.20
CA SER A 169 -23.42 3.92 -5.82
C SER A 169 -23.08 4.90 -4.72
N SER A 170 -21.83 5.28 -4.62
CA SER A 170 -21.29 6.18 -3.59
C SER A 170 -20.81 7.48 -4.28
N PRO A 171 -21.70 8.48 -4.46
CA PRO A 171 -21.29 9.78 -4.99
C PRO A 171 -20.36 10.48 -4.00
N TRP A 172 -19.43 11.25 -4.54
CA TRP A 172 -18.43 11.94 -3.73
C TRP A 172 -18.06 13.30 -4.32
N ILE A 173 -17.60 14.18 -3.44
CA ILE A 173 -17.07 15.50 -3.76
C ILE A 173 -15.76 15.68 -3.01
N GLU A 174 -14.77 16.25 -3.66
CA GLU A 174 -13.49 16.66 -3.09
C GLU A 174 -13.15 18.09 -3.50
N ALA A 175 -12.63 18.87 -2.55
CA ALA A 175 -12.03 20.16 -2.80
C ALA A 175 -10.67 20.24 -2.11
N THR A 176 -9.61 20.57 -2.84
CA THR A 176 -8.26 20.68 -2.30
C THR A 176 -7.67 22.05 -2.62
N TYR A 177 -7.24 22.76 -1.59
CA TYR A 177 -6.53 24.03 -1.72
C TYR A 177 -5.10 23.88 -1.20
N GLN A 178 -4.14 24.31 -2.00
CA GLN A 178 -2.71 24.27 -1.69
C GLN A 178 -2.11 25.65 -1.92
N VAL A 179 -1.23 26.05 -1.01
CA VAL A 179 -0.43 27.29 -1.17
C VAL A 179 1.04 26.90 -1.26
N PHE A 180 1.74 27.46 -2.23
CA PHE A 180 3.17 27.19 -2.46
C PHE A 180 3.98 28.37 -1.97
N LEU A 181 4.64 28.22 -0.84
CA LEU A 181 5.52 29.21 -0.24
C LEU A 181 6.96 28.78 -0.47
N GLU A 182 7.66 29.51 -1.32
CA GLU A 182 9.03 29.17 -1.71
C GLU A 182 10.00 30.23 -1.24
N LYS A 183 11.14 29.80 -0.77
CA LYS A 183 12.27 30.66 -0.43
C LYS A 183 13.54 30.10 -1.06
N GLU A 184 14.19 30.93 -1.85
CA GLU A 184 15.42 30.55 -2.51
C GLU A 184 16.53 31.57 -2.20
N ASN A 185 17.69 31.06 -1.82
CA ASN A 185 18.92 31.82 -1.71
C ASN A 185 20.11 31.01 -2.23
N LYS A 186 21.35 31.53 -2.08
CA LYS A 186 22.56 30.85 -2.59
C LYS A 186 22.85 29.52 -1.91
N GLU A 187 22.37 29.30 -0.72
CA GLU A 187 22.67 28.11 0.12
C GLU A 187 21.52 27.14 0.26
N LEU A 188 20.27 27.63 0.19
CA LEU A 188 19.09 26.90 0.51
C LEU A 188 17.97 27.19 -0.49
N SER A 189 17.33 26.14 -0.99
CA SER A 189 16.00 26.18 -1.61
C SER A 189 15.02 25.50 -0.66
N SER A 190 13.96 26.18 -0.29
CA SER A 190 13.00 25.70 0.69
C SER A 190 11.59 25.95 0.19
N SER A 191 10.71 24.96 0.34
CA SER A 191 9.30 25.00 -0.01
C SER A 191 8.46 24.60 1.21
N LEU A 192 7.38 25.34 1.46
CA LEU A 192 6.34 24.97 2.42
C LEU A 192 5.01 25.01 1.71
N VAL A 193 4.29 23.90 1.74
CA VAL A 193 2.99 23.70 1.07
C VAL A 193 1.91 23.38 2.10
N PRO A 194 1.21 24.37 2.68
CA PRO A 194 -0.03 24.13 3.40
C PRO A 194 -1.10 23.54 2.49
N ILE A 195 -1.83 22.55 3.00
CA ILE A 195 -2.86 21.81 2.27
C ILE A 195 -4.12 21.78 3.13
N ILE A 196 -5.24 22.19 2.53
CA ILE A 196 -6.57 22.00 3.10
C ILE A 196 -7.37 21.19 2.10
N LYS A 197 -7.95 20.07 2.55
CA LYS A 197 -8.79 19.23 1.68
C LYS A 197 -10.09 18.88 2.38
N TYR A 198 -11.19 19.11 1.69
CA TYR A 198 -12.51 18.64 2.07
C TYR A 198 -12.86 17.40 1.26
N ILE A 199 -13.44 16.39 1.91
CA ILE A 199 -13.93 15.16 1.29
C ILE A 199 -15.31 14.85 1.84
N TYR A 200 -16.26 14.67 0.93
CA TYR A 200 -17.57 14.11 1.22
C TYR A 200 -17.79 12.87 0.37
N VAL A 201 -18.21 11.78 1.00
CA VAL A 201 -18.63 10.54 0.35
C VAL A 201 -19.96 10.13 0.97
N GLU A 202 -20.96 9.99 0.12
CA GLU A 202 -22.23 9.40 0.51
C GLU A 202 -22.16 7.88 0.31
N ASP A 203 -22.63 7.11 1.26
CA ASP A 203 -22.58 5.65 1.17
C ASP A 203 -23.86 5.00 1.69
N ASP A 204 -24.18 3.87 1.06
CA ASP A 204 -25.16 2.89 1.46
C ASP A 204 -24.45 1.65 2.03
N ASP A 205 -24.63 1.38 3.30
CA ASP A 205 -24.38 0.14 4.04
C ASP A 205 -23.28 -0.82 3.50
N ASP A 206 -22.06 -0.55 3.89
CA ASP A 206 -20.81 -1.20 3.47
C ASP A 206 -20.66 -2.67 3.87
N PHE A 207 -21.49 -3.16 4.81
CA PHE A 207 -21.28 -4.46 5.45
C PHE A 207 -21.82 -5.66 4.66
N LYS A 208 -22.63 -5.42 3.66
CA LYS A 208 -23.25 -6.49 2.87
C LYS A 208 -22.34 -7.08 1.80
N VAL A 209 -21.32 -6.33 1.38
CA VAL A 209 -20.40 -6.76 0.33
C VAL A 209 -19.24 -7.55 0.93
N PRO A 210 -19.00 -8.80 0.49
CA PRO A 210 -17.86 -9.59 0.95
C PRO A 210 -16.53 -8.93 0.61
N VAL A 211 -15.56 -9.02 1.50
CA VAL A 211 -14.19 -8.49 1.29
C VAL A 211 -13.35 -9.56 0.61
N ILE A 212 -12.82 -9.27 -0.58
CA ILE A 212 -11.98 -10.20 -1.33
C ILE A 212 -10.54 -9.73 -1.40
N ASP A 213 -10.33 -8.54 -1.97
CA ASP A 213 -8.99 -7.99 -2.23
C ASP A 213 -8.75 -6.63 -1.56
N SER A 214 -9.66 -6.23 -0.68
CA SER A 214 -9.53 -5.01 0.11
C SER A 214 -8.72 -5.25 1.38
N ARG A 215 -7.71 -4.42 1.58
CA ARG A 215 -6.92 -4.36 2.82
C ARG A 215 -6.91 -2.92 3.31
N ILE A 216 -6.90 -2.75 4.63
CA ILE A 216 -6.72 -1.43 5.24
C ILE A 216 -5.25 -1.06 5.12
N SER A 217 -4.97 0.07 4.48
CA SER A 217 -3.63 0.66 4.47
C SER A 217 -3.32 1.31 5.81
N SER A 218 -2.04 1.32 6.19
CA SER A 218 -1.57 2.12 7.33
C SER A 218 -1.97 3.58 7.15
N LEU A 219 -2.22 4.27 8.24
CA LEU A 219 -2.43 5.70 8.20
C LEU A 219 -1.06 6.36 8.05
N ASP A 220 -0.82 6.97 6.91
CA ASP A 220 0.34 7.81 6.59
C ASP A 220 -0.15 9.17 6.07
N PHE A 221 0.77 10.09 5.83
CA PHE A 221 0.40 11.44 5.38
C PHE A 221 -0.41 11.40 4.07
N ASN A 222 0.01 10.62 3.08
CA ASN A 222 -0.69 10.53 1.79
C ASN A 222 -2.07 9.86 1.91
N ASN A 223 -2.18 8.79 2.73
CA ASN A 223 -3.44 8.08 2.95
C ASN A 223 -4.45 8.91 3.74
N LEU A 224 -4.00 9.91 4.51
CA LEU A 224 -4.87 10.84 5.21
C LEU A 224 -5.78 11.62 4.24
N PHE A 225 -5.24 12.00 3.07
CA PHE A 225 -5.94 12.77 2.04
C PHE A 225 -6.78 11.92 1.07
N ARG A 226 -6.90 10.61 1.29
CA ARG A 226 -7.71 9.72 0.45
C ARG A 226 -9.14 9.62 0.95
N ARG A 227 -10.08 9.34 0.05
CA ARG A 227 -11.48 9.04 0.38
C ARG A 227 -11.58 7.84 1.31
N THR A 228 -10.89 6.76 0.95
CA THR A 228 -10.84 5.53 1.74
C THR A 228 -9.41 5.10 2.00
N ARG A 229 -9.20 4.40 3.11
CA ARG A 229 -7.94 3.72 3.45
C ARG A 229 -7.88 2.28 2.92
N HIS A 230 -8.96 1.79 2.34
CA HIS A 230 -8.98 0.45 1.77
C HIS A 230 -8.35 0.44 0.38
N SER A 231 -7.61 -0.61 0.07
CA SER A 231 -6.92 -0.78 -1.22
C SER A 231 -7.84 -1.27 -2.34
N GLY A 232 -8.94 -1.94 -2.00
CA GLY A 232 -9.94 -2.48 -2.93
C GLY A 232 -11.15 -1.56 -3.08
N PHE A 233 -12.21 -2.11 -3.67
CA PHE A 233 -13.43 -1.39 -3.97
C PHE A 233 -14.60 -1.73 -3.02
N GLU A 234 -14.44 -2.75 -2.16
CA GLU A 234 -15.52 -3.30 -1.35
C GLU A 234 -15.88 -2.39 -0.17
N ARG A 235 -14.92 -1.63 0.33
CA ARG A 235 -15.09 -0.78 1.50
C ARG A 235 -14.85 0.68 1.16
N ILE A 236 -15.94 1.42 0.98
CA ILE A 236 -15.95 2.87 0.80
C ILE A 236 -16.79 3.44 1.93
N PRO A 237 -16.20 3.85 3.04
CA PRO A 237 -16.95 4.34 4.19
C PRO A 237 -17.60 5.68 3.86
N GLN A 238 -18.79 5.91 4.42
CA GLN A 238 -19.36 7.26 4.46
C GLN A 238 -18.37 8.21 5.14
N VAL A 239 -18.03 9.29 4.48
CA VAL A 239 -17.03 10.24 4.96
C VAL A 239 -17.52 11.67 4.79
N ASN A 240 -17.39 12.46 5.83
CA ASN A 240 -17.51 13.92 5.77
C ASN A 240 -16.38 14.50 6.63
N LYS A 241 -15.29 14.88 5.96
CA LYS A 241 -14.06 15.28 6.68
C LYS A 241 -13.38 16.49 6.05
N LEU A 242 -12.79 17.30 6.90
CA LEU A 242 -11.82 18.34 6.56
C LEU A 242 -10.43 17.86 6.98
N ILE A 243 -9.46 17.96 6.08
CA ILE A 243 -8.08 17.57 6.34
C ILE A 243 -7.21 18.81 6.25
N ILE A 244 -6.36 19.00 7.26
CA ILE A 244 -5.38 20.08 7.30
C ILE A 244 -4.01 19.43 7.42
N GLY A 245 -3.07 19.86 6.58
CA GLY A 245 -1.70 19.40 6.63
C GLY A 245 -0.75 20.37 5.96
N PHE A 246 0.53 20.05 6.06
CA PHE A 246 1.57 20.75 5.30
C PHE A 246 2.72 19.79 4.95
N GLU A 247 3.39 20.14 3.88
CA GLU A 247 4.65 19.53 3.47
C GLU A 247 5.72 20.61 3.44
N HIS A 248 6.85 20.32 4.03
CA HIS A 248 8.04 21.17 3.98
C HIS A 248 9.19 20.40 3.38
N THR A 249 9.87 21.02 2.41
CA THR A 249 11.09 20.48 1.81
C THR A 249 12.18 21.55 1.80
N SER A 250 13.38 21.18 2.19
CA SER A 250 14.57 22.04 2.14
C SER A 250 15.71 21.32 1.45
N LEU A 251 16.27 21.92 0.41
CA LEU A 251 17.44 21.44 -0.32
C LEU A 251 18.64 22.37 -0.07
N PHE A 252 19.74 21.82 0.46
CA PHE A 252 20.97 22.54 0.72
C PHE A 252 21.86 22.55 -0.53
N LYS A 253 21.90 23.64 -1.27
CA LYS A 253 22.54 23.78 -2.59
C LYS A 253 24.04 23.49 -2.62
N ARG A 254 24.76 23.75 -1.53
CA ARG A 254 26.22 23.49 -1.46
C ARG A 254 26.56 21.99 -1.53
N THR A 255 25.64 21.12 -1.24
CA THR A 255 25.92 19.71 -1.03
C THR A 255 25.11 18.79 -1.93
N ASN A 256 24.36 19.24 -2.90
CA ASN A 256 23.52 18.49 -3.87
C ASN A 256 22.78 17.20 -3.39
N TYR A 257 23.07 16.74 -2.17
CA TYR A 257 22.52 15.54 -1.57
C TYR A 257 21.90 15.76 -0.18
N LYS A 258 22.02 16.96 0.39
CA LYS A 258 21.51 17.28 1.72
C LYS A 258 20.12 17.88 1.58
N ASP A 259 19.11 17.13 1.96
CA ASP A 259 17.72 17.56 1.93
C ASP A 259 16.97 17.14 3.20
N LEU A 260 15.96 17.93 3.54
CA LEU A 260 15.02 17.66 4.64
C LEU A 260 13.61 17.75 4.08
N SER A 261 12.80 16.72 4.36
CA SER A 261 11.37 16.70 4.07
C SER A 261 10.61 16.40 5.36
N ILE A 262 9.59 17.19 5.64
CA ILE A 262 8.69 17.02 6.80
C ILE A 262 7.26 17.15 6.32
N SER A 263 6.38 16.23 6.73
CA SER A 263 4.95 16.28 6.47
C SER A 263 4.19 16.09 7.77
N LEU A 264 3.16 16.90 7.99
CA LEU A 264 2.29 16.81 9.17
C LEU A 264 0.85 17.02 8.75
N GLY A 265 -0.07 16.20 9.26
CA GLY A 265 -1.48 16.35 8.92
C GLY A 265 -2.43 15.65 9.87
N GLN A 266 -3.69 16.12 9.87
CA GLN A 266 -4.79 15.56 10.62
C GLN A 266 -6.11 15.75 9.88
N ALA A 267 -7.03 14.77 9.98
CA ALA A 267 -8.38 14.88 9.48
C ALA A 267 -9.36 15.14 10.63
N PHE A 268 -10.31 16.03 10.40
CA PHE A 268 -11.42 16.39 11.29
C PHE A 268 -12.71 15.88 10.67
N TYR A 269 -13.43 15.02 11.36
CA TYR A 269 -14.68 14.43 10.88
C TYR A 269 -15.85 15.31 11.27
N LEU A 270 -16.53 15.90 10.26
CA LEU A 270 -17.71 16.75 10.46
C LEU A 270 -18.95 15.91 10.80
N LYS A 271 -18.96 14.63 10.42
CA LYS A 271 -19.84 13.58 10.91
C LYS A 271 -18.97 12.55 11.61
N LYS A 272 -19.25 12.25 12.86
CA LYS A 272 -18.49 11.27 13.63
C LYS A 272 -18.39 9.94 12.90
N MET A 273 -17.22 9.33 12.94
CA MET A 273 -16.93 8.02 12.36
C MET A 273 -16.62 7.01 13.45
N ASN A 274 -16.89 5.75 13.17
CA ASN A 274 -16.34 4.67 13.98
C ASN A 274 -14.82 4.62 13.84
N SER A 275 -14.13 4.57 14.96
CA SER A 275 -12.67 4.38 14.95
C SER A 275 -12.29 3.09 14.26
N PHE A 276 -11.24 3.11 13.43
CA PHE A 276 -10.65 1.89 12.87
C PHE A 276 -9.94 1.02 13.91
N TYR A 277 -9.68 1.58 15.10
CA TYR A 277 -8.85 0.96 16.13
C TYR A 277 -9.62 0.57 17.39
N GLU A 278 -10.72 1.23 17.65
CA GLU A 278 -11.54 1.04 18.85
C GLU A 278 -13.02 1.10 18.47
N SER A 279 -13.88 0.39 19.19
CA SER A 279 -15.35 0.48 19.02
C SER A 279 -15.90 1.80 19.58
N LYS A 280 -15.33 2.92 19.14
CA LYS A 280 -15.65 4.26 19.63
C LYS A 280 -15.78 5.22 18.46
N GLU A 281 -16.75 6.10 18.54
CA GLU A 281 -16.87 7.22 17.61
C GLU A 281 -15.76 8.25 17.84
N ILE A 282 -15.20 8.75 16.75
CA ILE A 282 -14.14 9.76 16.74
C ILE A 282 -14.55 10.97 15.91
N ASP A 283 -14.11 12.15 16.35
CA ASP A 283 -14.29 13.44 15.66
C ASP A 283 -13.05 13.85 14.85
N ARG A 284 -11.93 13.16 15.02
CA ARG A 284 -10.68 13.41 14.29
C ARG A 284 -9.82 12.17 14.17
N SER A 285 -8.98 12.15 13.15
CA SER A 285 -7.96 11.11 12.99
C SER A 285 -6.84 11.29 14.03
N PRO A 286 -5.99 10.29 14.23
CA PRO A 286 -4.65 10.52 14.77
C PRO A 286 -3.91 11.60 13.99
N LEU A 287 -3.03 12.32 14.67
CA LEU A 287 -2.05 13.21 14.03
C LEU A 287 -0.97 12.35 13.38
N VAL A 288 -0.68 12.62 12.12
CA VAL A 288 0.36 11.93 11.35
C VAL A 288 1.52 12.87 11.09
N ALA A 289 2.72 12.42 11.40
CA ALA A 289 3.95 13.13 11.13
C ALA A 289 4.96 12.22 10.44
N GLU A 290 5.60 12.72 9.41
CA GLU A 290 6.66 12.04 8.67
C GLU A 290 7.84 12.96 8.48
N PHE A 291 9.05 12.41 8.50
CA PHE A 291 10.24 13.14 8.11
C PHE A 291 11.21 12.25 7.36
N ARG A 292 12.00 12.87 6.50
CA ARG A 292 13.16 12.29 5.83
C ARG A 292 14.27 13.34 5.79
N TYR A 293 15.48 12.93 6.16
CA TYR A 293 16.64 13.78 6.19
C TYR A 293 17.85 13.06 5.62
N HIS A 294 18.35 13.55 4.48
CA HIS A 294 19.64 13.16 3.95
C HIS A 294 20.71 14.02 4.60
N PHE A 295 21.44 13.45 5.53
CA PHE A 295 22.51 14.17 6.24
C PHE A 295 23.76 14.28 5.37
N SER A 296 24.08 13.24 4.61
CA SER A 296 25.22 13.19 3.71
C SER A 296 24.88 12.30 2.50
N LYS A 297 25.79 12.25 1.50
CA LYS A 297 25.69 11.32 0.37
C LYS A 297 25.38 9.89 0.79
N ASN A 298 25.88 9.50 1.97
CA ASN A 298 25.90 8.13 2.44
C ASN A 298 24.95 7.85 3.60
N ILE A 299 24.40 8.90 4.24
CA ILE A 299 23.63 8.76 5.49
C ILE A 299 22.30 9.48 5.34
N TRP A 300 21.22 8.75 5.63
CA TRP A 300 19.89 9.34 5.74
C TRP A 300 19.06 8.74 6.87
N TYR A 301 18.13 9.53 7.33
CA TYR A 301 17.19 9.21 8.37
C TYR A 301 15.78 9.33 7.82
N SER A 302 14.88 8.49 8.32
CA SER A 302 13.44 8.68 8.10
C SER A 302 12.68 8.26 9.34
N GLY A 303 11.52 8.86 9.52
CA GLY A 303 10.64 8.52 10.64
C GLY A 303 9.19 8.79 10.29
N PHE A 304 8.34 8.08 11.00
CA PHE A 304 6.90 8.16 10.92
C PHE A 304 6.33 8.08 12.33
N LEU A 305 5.29 8.86 12.59
CA LEU A 305 4.58 8.88 13.87
C LEU A 305 3.07 9.03 13.63
N GLU A 306 2.30 8.17 14.26
CA GLU A 306 0.86 8.27 14.39
C GLU A 306 0.50 8.47 15.87
N TRP A 307 0.03 9.68 16.21
CA TRP A 307 -0.31 10.04 17.58
C TRP A 307 -1.81 10.24 17.74
N ASP A 308 -2.42 9.49 18.65
CA ASP A 308 -3.85 9.55 18.94
C ASP A 308 -4.12 10.57 20.06
N HIS A 309 -4.81 11.63 19.67
CA HIS A 309 -5.21 12.70 20.58
C HIS A 309 -6.17 12.21 21.69
N SER A 310 -7.10 11.30 21.37
CA SER A 310 -8.14 10.86 22.31
C SER A 310 -7.57 10.04 23.47
N THR A 311 -6.60 9.21 23.16
CA THR A 311 -5.91 8.36 24.15
C THR A 311 -4.60 8.96 24.65
N LYS A 312 -4.10 10.05 24.03
CA LYS A 312 -2.80 10.69 24.27
C LYS A 312 -1.63 9.70 24.14
N LYS A 313 -1.75 8.73 23.22
CA LYS A 313 -0.76 7.67 23.02
C LYS A 313 -0.32 7.60 21.55
N ILE A 314 0.88 7.10 21.36
CA ILE A 314 1.36 6.73 20.02
C ILE A 314 0.67 5.43 19.62
N ASN A 315 0.02 5.40 18.47
CA ASN A 315 -0.57 4.22 17.88
C ASN A 315 0.46 3.41 17.12
N SER A 316 1.24 4.09 16.29
CA SER A 316 2.33 3.47 15.54
C SER A 316 3.44 4.49 15.28
N GLY A 317 4.65 3.98 15.12
CA GLY A 317 5.80 4.79 14.78
C GLY A 317 6.92 3.94 14.22
N SER A 318 7.74 4.55 13.40
CA SER A 318 8.95 3.93 12.89
C SER A 318 10.07 4.95 12.78
N PHE A 319 11.28 4.46 12.93
CA PHE A 319 12.49 5.23 12.71
C PHE A 319 13.49 4.36 11.94
N SER A 320 14.14 4.94 10.94
CA SER A 320 15.17 4.26 10.17
C SER A 320 16.41 5.15 10.07
N TYR A 321 17.57 4.54 10.31
CA TYR A 321 18.88 5.04 9.99
C TYR A 321 19.48 4.17 8.90
N ILE A 322 19.95 4.76 7.82
CA ILE A 322 20.53 4.04 6.70
C ILE A 322 21.87 4.68 6.35
N TYR A 323 22.91 3.85 6.36
CA TYR A 323 24.23 4.16 5.82
C TYR A 323 24.47 3.29 4.59
N ARG A 324 24.88 3.93 3.48
CA ARG A 324 25.28 3.23 2.25
C ARG A 324 26.44 3.98 1.62
N ASN A 325 27.53 3.28 1.30
CA ASN A 325 28.66 3.85 0.59
C ASN A 325 28.71 3.37 -0.87
N ASP A 326 29.61 3.96 -1.66
CA ASP A 326 29.81 3.65 -3.08
C ASP A 326 30.32 2.21 -3.29
N ASN A 327 30.90 1.59 -2.30
CA ASN A 327 31.43 0.21 -2.33
C ASN A 327 30.36 -0.82 -1.94
N GLU A 328 29.05 -0.50 -2.05
CA GLU A 328 27.92 -1.37 -1.70
C GLU A 328 27.82 -1.77 -0.23
N THR A 329 28.66 -1.21 0.67
CA THR A 329 28.45 -1.39 2.10
C THR A 329 27.14 -0.73 2.51
N ARG A 330 26.26 -1.49 3.18
CA ARG A 330 24.97 -1.01 3.68
C ARG A 330 24.83 -1.41 5.13
N ILE A 331 24.46 -0.45 5.96
CA ILE A 331 24.03 -0.66 7.34
C ILE A 331 22.69 0.03 7.50
N GLU A 332 21.70 -0.72 7.96
CA GLU A 332 20.37 -0.20 8.17
C GLU A 332 19.86 -0.60 9.54
N LEU A 333 19.51 0.38 10.36
CA LEU A 333 18.87 0.19 11.65
C LEU A 333 17.45 0.69 11.55
N ARG A 334 16.48 -0.16 11.84
CA ARG A 334 15.06 0.19 11.87
C ARG A 334 14.48 -0.09 13.25
N SER A 335 13.61 0.79 13.69
CA SER A 335 12.73 0.58 14.84
C SER A 335 11.29 0.69 14.39
N LEU A 336 10.46 -0.25 14.80
CA LEU A 336 9.04 -0.28 14.52
C LEU A 336 8.28 -0.45 15.82
N TYR A 337 7.37 0.48 16.09
CA TYR A 337 6.42 0.42 17.18
C TYR A 337 4.99 0.37 16.67
N ARG A 338 4.18 -0.52 17.23
CA ARG A 338 2.72 -0.54 17.06
C ARG A 338 2.08 -0.87 18.40
N ARG A 339 1.15 -0.04 18.82
CA ARG A 339 0.42 -0.20 20.07
C ARG A 339 -0.42 -1.50 20.05
N LYS A 340 -0.56 -2.12 21.20
CA LYS A 340 -1.45 -3.25 21.46
C LYS A 340 -2.91 -2.90 21.16
N ASN A 341 -3.68 -3.88 20.70
CA ASN A 341 -5.12 -3.77 20.42
C ASN A 341 -5.49 -2.73 19.33
N LEU A 342 -4.57 -2.37 18.45
CA LEU A 342 -4.92 -1.72 17.19
C LEU A 342 -5.47 -2.77 16.24
N ASN A 343 -6.65 -3.33 16.58
CA ASN A 343 -7.27 -4.31 15.73
C ASN A 343 -8.28 -3.61 14.83
N PRO A 344 -8.05 -3.54 13.52
CA PRO A 344 -9.11 -3.22 12.61
C PRO A 344 -10.15 -4.34 12.71
N SER A 345 -11.37 -4.01 13.11
CA SER A 345 -12.52 -4.91 13.32
C SER A 345 -12.82 -5.84 12.12
N TYR A 346 -12.14 -5.66 11.00
CA TYR A 346 -12.32 -6.38 9.74
C TYR A 346 -11.36 -7.54 9.53
N LEU A 347 -10.40 -7.74 10.43
CA LEU A 347 -9.44 -8.84 10.33
C LEU A 347 -9.29 -9.52 11.71
N PRO A 348 -10.30 -10.28 12.17
CA PRO A 348 -10.29 -10.92 13.49
C PRO A 348 -9.13 -11.90 13.68
N TRP A 349 -8.52 -12.40 12.58
CA TRP A 349 -7.34 -13.27 12.61
C TRP A 349 -6.00 -12.51 12.77
N LEU A 350 -5.97 -11.19 12.60
CA LEU A 350 -4.83 -10.33 12.90
C LEU A 350 -4.90 -9.80 14.33
N ASP A 351 -5.40 -10.61 15.25
CA ASP A 351 -5.43 -10.30 16.66
C ASP A 351 -4.00 -10.16 17.19
N SER A 352 -3.44 -8.98 17.03
CA SER A 352 -2.18 -8.62 17.68
C SER A 352 -2.50 -8.35 19.16
N LYS A 353 -2.72 -9.43 19.92
CA LYS A 353 -2.87 -9.35 21.40
C LYS A 353 -1.72 -8.62 22.04
N ASN A 354 -0.60 -8.52 21.34
CA ASN A 354 0.64 -7.91 21.83
C ASN A 354 0.97 -6.65 21.02
N ALA A 355 1.59 -5.68 21.67
CA ALA A 355 2.23 -4.58 20.98
C ALA A 355 3.34 -5.13 20.07
N THR A 356 3.61 -4.46 18.96
CA THR A 356 4.79 -4.73 18.15
C THR A 356 5.83 -3.69 18.50
N ASN A 357 6.95 -4.13 19.04
CA ASN A 357 8.10 -3.26 19.35
C ASN A 357 9.37 -3.98 18.87
N GLN A 358 9.77 -3.67 17.64
CA GLN A 358 10.81 -4.42 16.94
C GLN A 358 11.99 -3.52 16.58
N ILE A 359 13.19 -4.06 16.68
CA ILE A 359 14.43 -3.48 16.17
C ILE A 359 15.01 -4.43 15.14
N GLU A 360 15.32 -3.92 13.98
CA GLU A 360 15.95 -4.64 12.87
C GLU A 360 17.29 -4.00 12.54
N LEU A 361 18.33 -4.83 12.46
CA LEU A 361 19.63 -4.47 11.93
C LEU A 361 19.88 -5.27 10.66
N VAL A 362 20.14 -4.58 9.55
CA VAL A 362 20.57 -5.19 8.28
C VAL A 362 21.95 -4.68 7.94
N THR A 363 22.85 -5.58 7.61
CA THR A 363 24.22 -5.25 7.18
C THR A 363 24.54 -5.99 5.89
N GLN A 364 25.22 -5.31 4.99
CA GLN A 364 25.80 -5.88 3.79
C GLN A 364 27.17 -5.25 3.60
N MET A 365 28.20 -6.08 3.47
CA MET A 365 29.59 -5.63 3.32
C MET A 365 30.29 -6.44 2.24
N PRO A 366 30.81 -5.83 1.19
CA PRO A 366 31.68 -6.51 0.25
C PRO A 366 33.01 -6.86 0.94
N ILE A 367 33.52 -8.06 0.69
CA ILE A 367 34.81 -8.52 1.21
C ILE A 367 35.88 -8.46 0.12
N ALA A 368 35.66 -9.15 -0.97
CA ALA A 368 36.64 -9.22 -2.07
C ALA A 368 35.93 -9.62 -3.38
N GLY A 369 36.16 -8.89 -4.47
CA GLY A 369 35.57 -9.17 -5.77
C GLY A 369 34.03 -9.25 -5.71
N PRO A 370 33.41 -10.33 -6.20
CA PRO A 370 31.96 -10.50 -6.17
C PRO A 370 31.40 -11.00 -4.82
N ILE A 371 32.25 -11.18 -3.80
CA ILE A 371 31.86 -11.77 -2.52
C ILE A 371 31.43 -10.67 -1.56
N SER A 372 30.22 -10.79 -0.99
CA SER A 372 29.68 -9.92 0.03
C SER A 372 29.16 -10.73 1.21
N ILE A 373 29.33 -10.24 2.43
CA ILE A 373 28.64 -10.76 3.62
C ILE A 373 27.33 -10.01 3.79
N PHE A 374 26.27 -10.75 4.08
CA PHE A 374 24.97 -10.23 4.44
C PHE A 374 24.60 -10.70 5.87
N GLY A 375 24.04 -9.79 6.66
CA GLY A 375 23.49 -10.10 7.97
C GLY A 375 22.18 -9.39 8.21
N ARG A 376 21.21 -10.08 8.81
CA ARG A 376 19.95 -9.51 9.28
C ARG A 376 19.66 -10.04 10.67
N TRP A 377 19.35 -9.14 11.58
CA TRP A 377 18.93 -9.46 12.94
C TRP A 377 17.65 -8.68 13.25
N LEU A 378 16.59 -9.41 13.60
CA LEU A 378 15.31 -8.86 14.01
C LEU A 378 15.04 -9.30 15.46
N LYS A 379 14.82 -8.33 16.33
CA LYS A 379 14.55 -8.52 17.75
C LYS A 379 13.21 -7.88 18.13
N ASP A 380 12.44 -8.59 18.93
CA ASP A 380 11.32 -8.01 19.67
C ASP A 380 11.88 -7.35 20.95
N SER A 381 11.70 -6.04 21.09
CA SER A 381 12.24 -5.27 22.22
C SER A 381 11.44 -5.47 23.49
N GLU A 382 10.16 -5.86 23.44
CA GLU A 382 9.32 -6.09 24.60
C GLU A 382 9.67 -7.43 25.27
N THR A 383 9.83 -8.49 24.47
CA THR A 383 10.18 -9.83 24.98
C THR A 383 11.68 -10.10 25.01
N SER A 384 12.49 -9.21 24.45
CA SER A 384 13.94 -9.37 24.24
C SER A 384 14.34 -10.61 23.42
N LYS A 385 13.41 -11.23 22.72
CA LYS A 385 13.65 -12.42 21.89
C LYS A 385 14.10 -12.03 20.49
N SER A 386 15.09 -12.73 19.96
CA SER A 386 15.40 -12.67 18.53
C SER A 386 14.30 -13.39 17.75
N LEU A 387 13.64 -12.68 16.82
CA LEU A 387 12.58 -13.21 16.00
C LEU A 387 13.14 -13.85 14.73
N ASP A 388 14.22 -13.28 14.20
CA ASP A 388 14.86 -13.76 12.98
C ASP A 388 16.34 -13.40 12.96
N ILE A 389 17.17 -14.34 12.48
CA ILE A 389 18.60 -14.14 12.23
C ILE A 389 18.89 -14.79 10.88
N LEU A 390 19.39 -14.01 9.95
CA LEU A 390 19.84 -14.47 8.63
C LEU A 390 21.26 -14.00 8.40
N TYR A 391 22.09 -14.86 7.84
CA TYR A 391 23.45 -14.54 7.42
C TYR A 391 23.82 -15.33 6.16
N GLY A 392 24.65 -14.75 5.35
CA GLY A 392 25.12 -15.37 4.13
C GLY A 392 26.34 -14.66 3.53
#